data_bc938a2fb342262f712b695d79d757f1
#
_entry.id   bc938a2fb342262f712b695d79d757f1
#
_cell.length_a   1.000
_cell.length_b   1.000
_cell.length_c   1.000
_cell.angle_alpha   90.00
_cell.angle_beta   90.00
_cell.angle_gamma   90.00
#
_symmetry.space_group_name_H-M   'P 1'
#
loop_
_entity.id
_entity.type
_entity.pdbx_description
1 polymer ?
#
loop_
_entity_poly.entity_id
_entity_poly.type
_entity_poly.pdbx_seq_one_letter_code
_entity_poly.pdbx_strand_id
1 'polypeptide(L)'
;MWLVALLASTSTGAALDAPRTVDAATPATIAHPCGVASTAHYTHVVWIVLENQGYSVIGSPDAPFLNHLASVCGLATRSFAVTHPSLPNYLALTSGSTLGVRDDGEPASHLLQAPSIFSQLGGGWRSLEESMPSACDRVTSGSYAARHNPAVYYVPIRSTCVHQDVPLTFPLDLGARFTFITPNVCDDMHSCPVGVGDAWLHRVVNGIVASALYRAHALALFITFDENDLAASNQVATFVVAPTVPRGLRVALTFTHYSLLRTTETLLNLGLLGAARSASSMVRPFHL
;
A
#
# COMPACT_ATOMS: atom_id res chain seq x y z
N MET A 1 -37.25 32.60 -77.36
CA MET A 1 -37.58 31.79 -76.14
C MET A 1 -36.31 31.12 -75.67
N TRP A 2 -35.66 31.75 -74.72
CA TRP A 2 -34.44 31.17 -74.08
C TRP A 2 -34.74 30.91 -72.60
N LEU A 3 -34.67 29.64 -72.19
CA LEU A 3 -34.79 29.24 -70.78
C LEU A 3 -33.45 29.48 -70.07
N VAL A 4 -33.45 30.26 -68.99
CA VAL A 4 -32.33 30.38 -68.11
C VAL A 4 -32.56 29.38 -66.93
N ALA A 5 -31.66 28.41 -66.79
CA ALA A 5 -31.67 27.47 -65.67
C ALA A 5 -30.90 28.07 -64.49
N LEU A 6 -31.55 28.29 -63.37
CA LEU A 6 -30.90 28.63 -62.06
C LEU A 6 -30.32 27.37 -61.47
N LEU A 7 -29.01 27.36 -61.25
CA LEU A 7 -28.30 26.40 -60.40
C LEU A 7 -28.33 26.88 -58.95
N ALA A 8 -29.01 26.11 -58.09
CA ALA A 8 -28.96 26.33 -56.63
C ALA A 8 -27.75 25.61 -56.08
N SER A 9 -26.80 26.35 -55.53
CA SER A 9 -25.65 25.82 -54.76
C SER A 9 -26.06 25.55 -53.32
N THR A 10 -26.07 24.28 -52.90
CA THR A 10 -26.22 23.88 -51.50
C THR A 10 -24.87 23.94 -50.78
N SER A 11 -24.69 24.90 -49.89
CA SER A 11 -23.55 24.96 -48.95
C SER A 11 -23.78 23.98 -47.82
N THR A 12 -23.02 22.91 -47.77
CA THR A 12 -22.90 22.02 -46.62
C THR A 12 -22.05 22.72 -45.54
N GLY A 13 -22.70 23.28 -44.52
CA GLY A 13 -22.02 23.80 -43.36
C GLY A 13 -21.41 22.64 -42.53
N ALA A 14 -20.09 22.62 -42.44
CA ALA A 14 -19.40 21.74 -41.51
C ALA A 14 -19.70 22.25 -40.08
N ALA A 15 -20.34 21.40 -39.30
CA ALA A 15 -20.50 21.66 -37.85
C ALA A 15 -19.11 21.61 -37.19
N LEU A 16 -18.67 22.72 -36.64
CA LEU A 16 -17.47 22.79 -35.78
C LEU A 16 -17.79 22.03 -34.49
N ASP A 17 -17.06 20.93 -34.25
CA ASP A 17 -17.09 20.22 -33.00
C ASP A 17 -16.77 21.20 -31.85
N ALA A 18 -17.69 21.33 -30.92
CA ALA A 18 -17.46 22.10 -29.71
C ALA A 18 -16.29 21.46 -28.93
N PRO A 19 -15.38 22.26 -28.32
CA PRO A 19 -14.29 21.70 -27.56
C PRO A 19 -14.86 20.87 -26.40
N ARG A 20 -14.47 19.58 -26.32
CA ARG A 20 -14.78 18.72 -25.19
C ARG A 20 -14.21 19.38 -23.95
N THR A 21 -15.08 19.81 -23.06
CA THR A 21 -14.70 20.23 -21.71
C THR A 21 -14.02 19.02 -21.05
N VAL A 22 -12.73 19.14 -20.75
CA VAL A 22 -12.04 18.19 -19.90
C VAL A 22 -12.66 18.36 -18.52
N ASP A 23 -13.45 17.36 -18.09
CA ASP A 23 -14.00 17.35 -16.75
C ASP A 23 -12.85 17.52 -15.76
N ALA A 24 -12.90 18.58 -14.96
CA ALA A 24 -11.92 18.79 -13.90
C ALA A 24 -12.01 17.59 -12.94
N ALA A 25 -10.89 16.82 -12.85
CA ALA A 25 -10.83 15.65 -12.00
C ALA A 25 -11.25 16.04 -10.56
N THR A 26 -12.19 15.29 -10.00
CA THR A 26 -12.64 15.51 -8.62
C THR A 26 -11.45 15.29 -7.68
N PRO A 27 -11.14 16.27 -6.78
CA PRO A 27 -10.03 16.08 -5.86
C PRO A 27 -10.19 14.84 -5.00
N ALA A 28 -9.11 14.09 -4.79
CA ALA A 28 -9.11 12.94 -3.90
C ALA A 28 -9.43 13.38 -2.45
N THR A 29 -10.36 12.68 -1.82
CA THR A 29 -10.74 12.85 -0.41
C THR A 29 -10.84 11.49 0.24
N ILE A 30 -10.89 11.41 1.57
CA ILE A 30 -11.07 10.14 2.28
C ILE A 30 -12.39 9.43 1.89
N ALA A 31 -13.43 10.19 1.53
CA ALA A 31 -14.67 9.62 1.04
C ALA A 31 -14.55 9.08 -0.40
N HIS A 32 -13.63 9.63 -1.18
CA HIS A 32 -13.40 9.27 -2.59
C HIS A 32 -11.91 9.24 -2.90
N PRO A 33 -11.14 8.30 -2.30
CA PRO A 33 -9.71 8.27 -2.52
C PRO A 33 -9.34 7.66 -3.88
N CYS A 34 -10.17 6.81 -4.46
CA CYS A 34 -9.90 6.06 -5.68
C CYS A 34 -10.83 6.46 -6.84
N GLY A 35 -10.41 6.17 -8.08
CA GLY A 35 -11.19 6.47 -9.29
C GLY A 35 -11.28 7.96 -9.60
N VAL A 36 -10.30 8.76 -9.19
CA VAL A 36 -10.25 10.22 -9.38
C VAL A 36 -9.30 10.64 -10.49
N ALA A 37 -8.56 9.70 -11.08
CA ALA A 37 -7.64 9.94 -12.19
C ALA A 37 -7.69 8.79 -13.21
N SER A 38 -7.46 9.10 -14.48
CA SER A 38 -7.32 8.11 -15.55
C SER A 38 -5.88 7.64 -15.74
N THR A 39 -4.91 8.43 -15.32
CA THR A 39 -3.47 8.17 -15.40
C THR A 39 -2.76 8.66 -14.15
N ALA A 40 -1.65 8.01 -13.80
CA ALA A 40 -0.77 8.42 -12.72
C ALA A 40 0.68 8.02 -13.04
N HIS A 41 1.62 8.64 -12.35
CA HIS A 41 3.01 8.23 -12.34
C HIS A 41 3.45 8.08 -10.88
N TYR A 42 3.37 6.86 -10.38
CA TYR A 42 3.67 6.55 -8.99
C TYR A 42 5.19 6.54 -8.75
N THR A 43 5.66 7.54 -8.03
CA THR A 43 7.06 7.69 -7.59
C THR A 43 7.23 7.40 -6.11
N HIS A 44 6.11 7.30 -5.38
CA HIS A 44 6.05 7.02 -3.95
C HIS A 44 5.08 5.87 -3.68
N VAL A 45 5.50 4.94 -2.86
CA VAL A 45 4.67 3.83 -2.39
C VAL A 45 4.66 3.82 -0.87
N VAL A 46 3.47 3.72 -0.30
CA VAL A 46 3.27 3.60 1.15
C VAL A 46 2.64 2.24 1.46
N TRP A 47 3.17 1.55 2.45
CA TRP A 47 2.52 0.37 3.03
C TRP A 47 2.09 0.66 4.45
N ILE A 48 0.91 0.15 4.82
CA ILE A 48 0.48 -0.02 6.20
C ILE A 48 0.28 -1.51 6.40
N VAL A 49 0.97 -2.09 7.37
CA VAL A 49 0.84 -3.51 7.72
C VAL A 49 0.21 -3.60 9.10
N LEU A 50 -0.92 -4.29 9.16
CA LEU A 50 -1.71 -4.57 10.34
C LEU A 50 -1.52 -6.04 10.73
N GLU A 51 -2.10 -6.46 11.87
CA GLU A 51 -1.79 -7.73 12.50
C GLU A 51 -3.00 -8.67 12.65
N ASN A 52 -2.74 -9.96 12.41
CA ASN A 52 -3.56 -11.09 12.87
C ASN A 52 -5.06 -11.03 12.53
N GLN A 53 -5.44 -10.42 11.40
CA GLN A 53 -6.83 -10.43 10.96
C GLN A 53 -7.01 -11.15 9.63
N GLY A 54 -7.84 -12.17 9.64
CA GLY A 54 -8.24 -12.88 8.43
C GLY A 54 -9.09 -12.00 7.50
N TYR A 55 -9.29 -12.48 6.27
CA TYR A 55 -10.12 -11.80 5.28
C TYR A 55 -11.56 -11.52 5.78
N SER A 56 -12.02 -12.27 6.78
CA SER A 56 -13.33 -12.10 7.44
C SER A 56 -13.52 -10.75 8.15
N VAL A 57 -12.44 -9.97 8.36
CA VAL A 57 -12.53 -8.59 8.85
C VAL A 57 -13.36 -7.72 7.89
N ILE A 58 -13.39 -8.07 6.60
CA ILE A 58 -14.24 -7.43 5.60
C ILE A 58 -15.69 -7.87 5.81
N GLY A 59 -16.56 -6.90 6.08
CA GLY A 59 -17.96 -7.11 6.44
C GLY A 59 -18.21 -7.12 7.95
N SER A 60 -17.16 -7.11 8.78
CA SER A 60 -17.32 -6.97 10.23
C SER A 60 -17.91 -5.60 10.60
N PRO A 61 -18.88 -5.54 11.51
CA PRO A 61 -19.40 -4.28 12.04
C PRO A 61 -18.33 -3.48 12.83
N ASP A 62 -17.28 -4.15 13.31
CA ASP A 62 -16.18 -3.55 14.08
C ASP A 62 -15.13 -2.91 13.16
N ALA A 63 -15.24 -3.05 11.84
CA ALA A 63 -14.30 -2.51 10.86
C ALA A 63 -15.00 -1.57 9.83
N PRO A 64 -15.71 -0.52 10.27
CA PRO A 64 -16.49 0.34 9.37
C PRO A 64 -15.62 1.06 8.34
N PHE A 65 -14.41 1.46 8.70
CA PHE A 65 -13.51 2.15 7.77
C PHE A 65 -12.90 1.18 6.73
N LEU A 66 -12.46 -0.01 7.13
CA LEU A 66 -12.04 -1.07 6.18
C LEU A 66 -13.16 -1.42 5.21
N ASN A 67 -14.41 -1.53 5.69
CA ASN A 67 -15.59 -1.76 4.85
C ASN A 67 -15.82 -0.59 3.88
N HIS A 68 -15.65 0.65 4.34
CA HIS A 68 -15.70 1.83 3.48
C HIS A 68 -14.62 1.77 2.39
N LEU A 69 -13.35 1.57 2.74
CA LEU A 69 -12.26 1.43 1.77
C LEU A 69 -12.53 0.33 0.76
N ALA A 70 -13.02 -0.82 1.22
CA ALA A 70 -13.44 -1.89 0.35
C ALA A 70 -14.51 -1.44 -0.66
N SER A 71 -15.43 -0.56 -0.28
CA SER A 71 -16.49 -0.07 -1.17
C SER A 71 -16.03 0.98 -2.19
N VAL A 72 -14.95 1.72 -1.90
CA VAL A 72 -14.52 2.87 -2.70
C VAL A 72 -13.16 2.72 -3.36
N CYS A 73 -12.38 1.67 -3.02
CA CYS A 73 -11.06 1.39 -3.59
C CYS A 73 -10.91 -0.05 -4.07
N GLY A 74 -9.68 -0.44 -4.38
CA GLY A 74 -9.33 -1.79 -4.80
C GLY A 74 -9.17 -2.75 -3.63
N LEU A 75 -9.70 -3.96 -3.75
CA LEU A 75 -9.50 -5.05 -2.80
C LEU A 75 -9.09 -6.33 -3.52
N ALA A 76 -7.95 -6.91 -3.13
CA ALA A 76 -7.57 -8.26 -3.51
C ALA A 76 -8.37 -9.24 -2.67
N THR A 77 -9.28 -9.97 -3.31
CA THR A 77 -10.18 -10.91 -2.62
C THR A 77 -9.56 -12.29 -2.39
N ARG A 78 -8.35 -12.52 -2.91
CA ARG A 78 -7.57 -13.75 -2.75
C ARG A 78 -6.10 -13.41 -2.50
N SER A 79 -5.85 -12.74 -1.39
CA SER A 79 -4.50 -12.44 -0.89
C SER A 79 -4.18 -13.35 0.29
N PHE A 80 -2.95 -13.86 0.34
CA PHE A 80 -2.54 -14.83 1.35
C PHE A 80 -1.21 -14.42 1.95
N ALA A 81 -1.10 -14.50 3.26
CA ALA A 81 0.16 -14.43 3.97
C ALA A 81 1.01 -15.68 3.66
N VAL A 82 2.29 -15.62 4.00
CA VAL A 82 3.25 -16.66 3.62
C VAL A 82 3.30 -17.78 4.66
N THR A 83 3.21 -17.43 5.94
CA THR A 83 3.39 -18.37 7.05
C THR A 83 2.79 -17.81 8.35
N HIS A 84 3.09 -18.47 9.46
CA HIS A 84 2.99 -18.07 10.85
C HIS A 84 4.32 -18.35 11.54
N PRO A 85 4.72 -17.59 12.57
CA PRO A 85 4.12 -16.37 13.12
C PRO A 85 4.47 -15.10 12.31
N SER A 86 4.30 -13.90 12.93
CA SER A 86 4.37 -12.59 12.28
C SER A 86 5.72 -12.26 11.61
N LEU A 87 6.84 -12.33 12.33
CA LEU A 87 8.15 -11.86 11.83
C LEU A 87 8.54 -12.43 10.44
N PRO A 88 8.43 -13.74 10.17
CA PRO A 88 8.72 -14.27 8.83
C PRO A 88 7.88 -13.64 7.70
N ASN A 89 6.65 -13.17 7.98
CA ASN A 89 5.82 -12.47 6.99
C ASN A 89 6.35 -11.05 6.70
N TYR A 90 6.78 -10.31 7.72
CA TYR A 90 7.45 -9.02 7.54
C TYR A 90 8.74 -9.14 6.72
N LEU A 91 9.51 -10.21 6.95
CA LEU A 91 10.70 -10.50 6.14
C LEU A 91 10.34 -10.88 4.71
N ALA A 92 9.29 -11.70 4.51
CA ALA A 92 8.78 -12.05 3.19
C ALA A 92 8.31 -10.82 2.40
N LEU A 93 7.58 -9.90 3.03
CA LEU A 93 7.18 -8.62 2.48
C LEU A 93 8.38 -7.80 1.99
N THR A 94 9.46 -7.75 2.75
CA THR A 94 10.54 -6.78 2.53
C THR A 94 11.78 -7.34 1.84
N SER A 95 11.94 -8.68 1.76
CA SER A 95 13.08 -9.32 1.07
C SER A 95 12.69 -10.34 0.00
N GLY A 96 11.41 -10.70 -0.08
CA GLY A 96 10.94 -11.79 -0.93
C GLY A 96 11.27 -13.18 -0.40
N SER A 97 11.60 -13.32 0.90
CA SER A 97 11.93 -14.57 1.56
C SER A 97 11.72 -14.45 3.07
N THR A 98 11.34 -15.53 3.74
CA THR A 98 11.35 -15.59 5.20
C THR A 98 12.76 -15.66 5.78
N LEU A 99 13.78 -15.80 4.93
CA LEU A 99 15.21 -15.93 5.29
C LEU A 99 15.50 -17.07 6.28
N GLY A 100 14.62 -18.08 6.32
CA GLY A 100 14.72 -19.22 7.22
C GLY A 100 14.24 -18.95 8.64
N VAL A 101 13.77 -17.74 8.94
CA VAL A 101 13.17 -17.39 10.23
C VAL A 101 11.80 -18.04 10.35
N ARG A 102 11.48 -18.57 11.55
CA ARG A 102 10.27 -19.33 11.85
C ARG A 102 9.66 -18.98 13.22
N ASP A 103 10.09 -17.90 13.80
CA ASP A 103 9.69 -17.42 15.14
C ASP A 103 9.65 -15.89 15.17
N ASP A 104 9.21 -15.34 16.28
CA ASP A 104 9.13 -13.88 16.53
C ASP A 104 10.32 -13.38 17.39
N GLY A 105 11.48 -14.01 17.23
CA GLY A 105 12.69 -13.64 17.98
C GLY A 105 13.12 -12.21 17.74
N GLU A 106 13.65 -11.59 18.78
CA GLU A 106 14.18 -10.21 18.74
C GLU A 106 15.33 -10.08 17.71
N PRO A 107 15.59 -8.86 17.18
CA PRO A 107 16.64 -8.60 16.18
C PRO A 107 18.04 -9.11 16.57
N ALA A 108 18.31 -9.26 17.86
CA ALA A 108 19.57 -9.84 18.34
C ALA A 108 19.71 -11.34 17.98
N SER A 109 18.60 -12.07 17.87
CA SER A 109 18.56 -13.49 17.49
C SER A 109 18.62 -13.71 15.97
N HIS A 110 18.28 -12.70 15.18
CA HIS A 110 18.14 -12.78 13.72
C HIS A 110 18.90 -11.64 13.00
N LEU A 111 20.23 -11.75 12.97
CA LEU A 111 21.10 -10.79 12.25
C LEU A 111 21.14 -11.12 10.76
N LEU A 112 20.26 -10.52 9.95
CA LEU A 112 20.06 -10.90 8.56
C LEU A 112 21.01 -10.18 7.61
N GLN A 113 21.87 -10.95 6.93
CA GLN A 113 22.80 -10.47 5.90
C GLN A 113 22.16 -10.60 4.50
N ALA A 114 20.94 -10.14 4.34
CA ALA A 114 20.18 -10.29 3.13
C ALA A 114 19.82 -8.95 2.50
N PRO A 115 19.66 -8.87 1.16
CA PRO A 115 19.08 -7.70 0.52
C PRO A 115 17.60 -7.56 0.90
N SER A 116 17.15 -6.32 0.97
CA SER A 116 15.76 -5.95 1.22
C SER A 116 15.37 -4.75 0.36
N ILE A 117 14.09 -4.45 0.26
CA ILE A 117 13.63 -3.23 -0.43
C ILE A 117 14.27 -1.97 0.17
N PHE A 118 14.53 -1.95 1.47
CA PHE A 118 15.24 -0.86 2.13
C PHE A 118 16.65 -0.69 1.58
N SER A 119 17.41 -1.81 1.44
CA SER A 119 18.78 -1.76 0.91
C SER A 119 18.84 -1.37 -0.56
N GLN A 120 17.82 -1.72 -1.36
CA GLN A 120 17.73 -1.31 -2.77
C GLN A 120 17.54 0.20 -2.93
N LEU A 121 16.89 0.84 -1.98
CA LEU A 121 16.56 2.26 -2.02
C LEU A 121 17.62 3.17 -1.43
N GLY A 122 18.65 2.61 -0.77
CA GLY A 122 19.68 3.41 -0.11
C GLY A 122 19.10 4.35 0.95
N GLY A 123 19.08 5.67 0.69
CA GLY A 123 18.43 6.66 1.57
C GLY A 123 16.99 6.99 1.20
N GLY A 124 16.41 6.35 0.17
CA GLY A 124 15.08 6.66 -0.38
C GLY A 124 13.92 5.91 0.28
N TRP A 125 14.05 5.46 1.52
CA TRP A 125 13.00 4.77 2.26
C TRP A 125 12.75 5.45 3.62
N ARG A 126 11.60 5.16 4.21
CA ARG A 126 11.21 5.56 5.56
C ARG A 126 10.43 4.42 6.21
N SER A 127 10.75 4.07 7.46
CA SER A 127 9.90 3.28 8.33
C SER A 127 9.37 4.19 9.43
N LEU A 128 8.06 4.19 9.62
CA LEU A 128 7.35 4.99 10.62
C LEU A 128 6.71 4.02 11.62
N GLU A 129 7.34 3.91 12.78
CA GLU A 129 7.00 2.90 13.79
C GLU A 129 6.29 3.56 14.97
N GLU A 130 5.01 3.24 15.17
CA GLU A 130 4.26 3.82 16.28
C GLU A 130 4.75 3.29 17.63
N SER A 131 4.83 4.19 18.61
CA SER A 131 5.34 3.90 19.97
C SER A 131 6.80 3.44 20.05
N MET A 132 7.57 3.49 18.96
CA MET A 132 9.01 3.20 19.00
C MET A 132 9.71 4.25 19.88
N PRO A 133 10.50 3.85 20.90
CA PRO A 133 11.10 4.81 21.84
C PRO A 133 12.18 5.71 21.24
N SER A 134 12.94 5.18 20.29
CA SER A 134 14.04 5.88 19.64
C SER A 134 14.23 5.37 18.21
N ALA A 135 14.83 6.17 17.34
CA ALA A 135 15.10 5.77 15.97
C ALA A 135 15.95 4.48 15.91
N CYS A 136 15.53 3.54 15.03
CA CYS A 136 16.18 2.25 14.85
C CYS A 136 16.23 1.41 16.15
N ASP A 137 15.18 1.45 16.97
CA ASP A 137 15.11 0.67 18.21
C ASP A 137 14.95 -0.82 17.89
N ARG A 138 15.82 -1.64 18.46
CA ARG A 138 15.90 -3.07 18.19
C ARG A 138 15.40 -3.92 19.36
N VAL A 139 14.66 -3.31 20.27
CA VAL A 139 14.15 -4.00 21.46
C VAL A 139 12.67 -3.69 21.59
N THR A 140 11.87 -4.72 21.71
CA THR A 140 10.44 -4.58 22.03
C THR A 140 10.26 -3.84 23.35
N SER A 141 9.42 -2.79 23.36
CA SER A 141 9.21 -1.95 24.53
C SER A 141 7.81 -1.33 24.54
N GLY A 142 7.09 -1.49 25.65
CA GLY A 142 5.72 -0.99 25.78
C GLY A 142 4.81 -1.55 24.68
N SER A 143 4.21 -0.67 23.90
CA SER A 143 3.37 -1.06 22.75
C SER A 143 4.13 -1.19 21.44
N TYR A 144 5.41 -0.88 21.38
CA TYR A 144 6.27 -1.12 20.22
C TYR A 144 6.74 -2.57 20.20
N ALA A 145 6.55 -3.28 19.11
CA ALA A 145 7.04 -4.64 18.88
C ALA A 145 8.12 -4.65 17.79
N ALA A 146 9.36 -4.94 18.15
CA ALA A 146 10.47 -4.97 17.20
C ALA A 146 10.25 -6.00 16.07
N ARG A 147 9.52 -7.11 16.32
CA ARG A 147 9.16 -8.10 15.31
C ARG A 147 8.27 -7.55 14.18
N HIS A 148 7.56 -6.45 14.41
CA HIS A 148 6.74 -5.77 13.39
C HIS A 148 7.53 -4.68 12.62
N ASN A 149 8.78 -4.42 13.02
CA ASN A 149 9.70 -3.51 12.35
C ASN A 149 10.78 -4.30 11.59
N PRO A 150 10.57 -4.67 10.32
CA PRO A 150 11.55 -5.50 9.60
C PRO A 150 12.88 -4.80 9.35
N ALA A 151 12.93 -3.45 9.34
CA ALA A 151 14.15 -2.69 9.05
C ALA A 151 15.27 -2.99 10.05
N VAL A 152 14.94 -3.21 11.32
CA VAL A 152 15.93 -3.42 12.40
C VAL A 152 16.64 -4.79 12.35
N TYR A 153 16.15 -5.72 11.53
CA TYR A 153 16.76 -7.05 11.36
C TYR A 153 17.87 -7.07 10.30
N TYR A 154 17.86 -6.14 9.33
CA TYR A 154 18.80 -6.15 8.21
C TYR A 154 20.12 -5.46 8.55
N VAL A 155 21.20 -6.25 8.62
CA VAL A 155 22.56 -5.75 8.89
C VAL A 155 23.04 -4.76 7.83
N PRO A 156 22.80 -4.97 6.51
CA PRO A 156 23.31 -4.08 5.47
C PRO A 156 22.83 -2.62 5.54
N ILE A 157 21.70 -2.35 6.22
CA ILE A 157 21.16 -0.98 6.33
C ILE A 157 21.36 -0.34 7.70
N ARG A 158 22.11 -0.95 8.60
CA ARG A 158 22.31 -0.44 9.98
C ARG A 158 22.86 0.97 10.05
N SER A 159 23.73 1.35 9.13
CA SER A 159 24.31 2.69 9.09
C SER A 159 23.29 3.78 8.72
N THR A 160 22.24 3.44 7.98
CA THR A 160 21.18 4.38 7.58
C THR A 160 19.94 4.27 8.46
N CYS A 161 19.78 3.18 9.20
CA CYS A 161 18.61 2.87 10.01
C CYS A 161 18.21 4.02 10.95
N VAL A 162 19.15 4.58 11.69
CA VAL A 162 18.89 5.69 12.65
C VAL A 162 18.32 6.96 12.01
N HIS A 163 18.42 7.09 10.69
CA HIS A 163 17.89 8.25 9.95
C HIS A 163 16.60 7.93 9.19
N GLN A 164 16.32 6.65 8.94
CA GLN A 164 15.23 6.22 8.07
C GLN A 164 14.12 5.50 8.83
N ASP A 165 14.45 4.80 9.89
CA ASP A 165 13.54 4.05 10.76
C ASP A 165 13.32 4.87 12.03
N VAL A 166 12.17 5.56 12.10
CA VAL A 166 11.91 6.60 13.10
C VAL A 166 10.54 6.43 13.74
N PRO A 167 10.35 6.94 14.98
CA PRO A 167 9.03 6.96 15.58
C PRO A 167 7.99 7.66 14.68
N LEU A 168 6.80 7.06 14.58
CA LEU A 168 5.70 7.64 13.85
C LEU A 168 5.24 8.95 14.51
N THR A 169 5.19 10.01 13.76
CA THR A 169 4.69 11.33 14.18
C THR A 169 3.75 11.93 13.15
N PHE A 170 2.92 12.88 13.57
CA PHE A 170 2.06 13.63 12.67
C PHE A 170 2.54 15.09 12.55
N PRO A 171 2.52 15.68 11.34
CA PRO A 171 2.14 15.09 10.06
C PRO A 171 3.12 13.99 9.62
N LEU A 172 2.60 13.00 8.84
CA LEU A 172 3.42 11.88 8.35
C LEU A 172 4.53 12.36 7.40
N ASP A 173 5.75 11.84 7.58
CA ASP A 173 6.84 12.04 6.61
C ASP A 173 6.71 11.04 5.45
N LEU A 174 6.11 11.50 4.36
CA LEU A 174 5.84 10.71 3.14
C LEU A 174 6.82 11.04 2.00
N GLY A 175 7.88 11.80 2.25
CA GLY A 175 8.79 12.27 1.21
C GLY A 175 9.73 11.19 0.65
N ALA A 176 9.86 10.03 1.29
CA ALA A 176 10.63 8.90 0.79
C ALA A 176 9.91 8.17 -0.35
N ARG A 177 10.67 7.59 -1.29
CA ARG A 177 10.12 6.78 -2.39
C ARG A 177 9.32 5.59 -1.90
N PHE A 178 9.70 5.01 -0.77
CA PHE A 178 9.00 3.94 -0.08
C PHE A 178 8.85 4.28 1.39
N THR A 179 7.62 4.24 1.89
CA THR A 179 7.31 4.41 3.32
C THR A 179 6.60 3.17 3.84
N PHE A 180 7.18 2.57 4.87
CA PHE A 180 6.60 1.46 5.63
C PHE A 180 6.01 2.03 6.92
N ILE A 181 4.77 1.72 7.23
CA ILE A 181 4.08 2.23 8.42
C ILE A 181 3.59 1.03 9.23
N THR A 182 4.03 0.97 10.50
CA THR A 182 3.60 -0.04 11.46
C THR A 182 2.91 0.63 12.64
N PRO A 183 1.63 0.32 12.90
CA PRO A 183 0.97 0.70 14.15
C PRO A 183 1.61 -0.02 15.34
N ASN A 184 1.36 0.47 16.55
CA ASN A 184 1.70 -0.26 17.75
C ASN A 184 0.76 -1.47 17.96
N VAL A 185 1.10 -2.40 18.87
CA VAL A 185 0.35 -3.67 19.05
C VAL A 185 -1.12 -3.51 19.48
N CYS A 186 -1.57 -2.31 19.80
CA CYS A 186 -2.98 -2.03 20.03
C CYS A 186 -3.66 -1.55 18.75
N ASP A 187 -3.03 -0.60 18.06
CA ASP A 187 -3.58 0.04 16.87
C ASP A 187 -3.43 -0.83 15.61
N ASP A 188 -2.56 -1.87 15.64
CA ASP A 188 -2.43 -2.85 14.56
C ASP A 188 -3.49 -3.97 14.58
N MET A 189 -4.37 -4.01 15.59
CA MET A 189 -5.42 -5.01 15.86
C MET A 189 -4.92 -6.32 16.49
N HIS A 190 -3.63 -6.40 16.89
CA HIS A 190 -3.08 -7.59 17.55
C HIS A 190 -3.61 -7.76 18.98
N SER A 191 -3.46 -6.72 19.81
CA SER A 191 -3.70 -6.78 21.26
C SER A 191 -4.97 -6.03 21.69
N CYS A 192 -5.61 -5.28 20.80
CA CYS A 192 -6.81 -4.49 21.06
C CYS A 192 -7.93 -4.87 20.06
N PRO A 193 -9.20 -4.52 20.36
CA PRO A 193 -10.30 -4.78 19.46
C PRO A 193 -10.11 -4.15 18.08
N VAL A 194 -10.60 -4.81 17.03
CA VAL A 194 -10.54 -4.37 15.63
C VAL A 194 -10.95 -2.90 15.44
N GLY A 195 -12.00 -2.45 16.14
CA GLY A 195 -12.49 -1.07 16.04
C GLY A 195 -11.46 0.00 16.47
N VAL A 196 -10.50 -0.35 17.33
CA VAL A 196 -9.42 0.57 17.74
C VAL A 196 -8.48 0.80 16.55
N GLY A 197 -8.00 -0.27 15.94
CA GLY A 197 -7.12 -0.20 14.76
C GLY A 197 -7.84 0.36 13.54
N ASP A 198 -9.12 0.08 13.34
CA ASP A 198 -9.93 0.65 12.25
C ASP A 198 -10.03 2.18 12.37
N ALA A 199 -10.24 2.71 13.58
CA ALA A 199 -10.27 4.15 13.86
C ALA A 199 -8.87 4.79 13.66
N TRP A 200 -7.81 4.13 14.10
CA TRP A 200 -6.43 4.56 13.85
C TRP A 200 -6.13 4.62 12.36
N LEU A 201 -6.48 3.56 11.63
CA LEU A 201 -6.27 3.45 10.19
C LEU A 201 -7.00 4.57 9.44
N HIS A 202 -8.25 4.89 9.83
CA HIS A 202 -8.99 6.01 9.26
C HIS A 202 -8.21 7.34 9.37
N ARG A 203 -7.66 7.62 10.55
CA ARG A 203 -6.86 8.85 10.79
C ARG A 203 -5.62 8.90 9.90
N VAL A 204 -4.86 7.80 9.82
CA VAL A 204 -3.61 7.71 9.06
C VAL A 204 -3.88 7.81 7.56
N VAL A 205 -4.82 7.04 7.04
CA VAL A 205 -5.19 7.05 5.60
C VAL A 205 -5.72 8.42 5.19
N ASN A 206 -6.50 9.09 6.05
CA ASN A 206 -6.94 10.46 5.78
C ASN A 206 -5.75 11.42 5.61
N GLY A 207 -4.74 11.32 6.46
CA GLY A 207 -3.50 12.09 6.33
C GLY A 207 -2.75 11.82 5.02
N ILE A 208 -2.68 10.56 4.61
CA ILE A 208 -2.02 10.14 3.35
C ILE A 208 -2.80 10.68 2.14
N VAL A 209 -4.11 10.49 2.09
CA VAL A 209 -4.96 10.95 0.97
C VAL A 209 -4.98 12.48 0.87
N ALA A 210 -4.89 13.18 1.99
CA ALA A 210 -4.79 14.64 2.03
C ALA A 210 -3.39 15.17 1.66
N SER A 211 -2.38 14.34 1.53
CA SER A 211 -1.01 14.76 1.21
C SER A 211 -0.90 15.34 -0.21
N ALA A 212 0.09 16.20 -0.41
CA ALA A 212 0.39 16.76 -1.73
C ALA A 212 0.76 15.67 -2.75
N LEU A 213 1.49 14.64 -2.34
CA LEU A 213 1.89 13.51 -3.19
C LEU A 213 0.70 12.70 -3.69
N TYR A 214 -0.27 12.42 -2.81
CA TYR A 214 -1.47 11.67 -3.22
C TYR A 214 -2.32 12.51 -4.19
N ARG A 215 -2.54 13.79 -3.87
CA ARG A 215 -3.29 14.72 -4.75
C ARG A 215 -2.60 14.99 -6.08
N ALA A 216 -1.28 14.89 -6.13
CA ALA A 216 -0.51 14.96 -7.38
C ALA A 216 -0.50 13.63 -8.17
N HIS A 217 -1.23 12.60 -7.71
CA HIS A 217 -1.29 11.27 -8.30
C HIS A 217 0.08 10.57 -8.36
N ALA A 218 0.97 10.91 -7.43
CA ALA A 218 2.34 10.38 -7.38
C ALA A 218 2.52 9.28 -6.32
N LEU A 219 1.50 9.00 -5.50
CA LEU A 219 1.57 8.06 -4.39
C LEU A 219 0.52 6.95 -4.53
N ALA A 220 0.96 5.69 -4.38
CA ALA A 220 0.12 4.51 -4.22
C ALA A 220 0.24 3.98 -2.77
N LEU A 221 -0.91 3.75 -2.12
CA LEU A 221 -1.00 3.19 -0.78
C LEU A 221 -1.50 1.74 -0.86
N PHE A 222 -0.83 0.85 -0.13
CA PHE A 222 -1.26 -0.52 0.10
C PHE A 222 -1.46 -0.74 1.60
N ILE A 223 -2.55 -1.43 1.94
CA ILE A 223 -2.87 -1.80 3.32
C ILE A 223 -3.08 -3.30 3.33
N THR A 224 -2.38 -4.01 4.21
CA THR A 224 -2.49 -5.46 4.33
C THR A 224 -2.33 -5.90 5.77
N PHE A 225 -2.59 -7.16 6.04
CA PHE A 225 -2.28 -7.83 7.30
C PHE A 225 -1.10 -8.76 7.08
N ASP A 226 -0.28 -8.92 8.10
CA ASP A 226 0.89 -9.82 8.07
C ASP A 226 0.49 -11.28 7.94
N GLU A 227 -0.50 -11.69 8.72
CA GLU A 227 -1.09 -13.04 8.74
C GLU A 227 -2.54 -12.97 9.22
N ASN A 228 -3.25 -14.10 9.17
CA ASN A 228 -4.60 -14.19 9.70
C ASN A 228 -4.61 -14.64 11.18
N ASP A 229 -5.80 -14.76 11.73
CA ASP A 229 -6.11 -15.21 13.09
C ASP A 229 -6.00 -16.73 13.30
N LEU A 230 -5.08 -17.40 12.61
CA LEU A 230 -4.90 -18.86 12.59
C LEU A 230 -6.07 -19.63 11.95
N ALA A 231 -7.02 -18.95 11.32
CA ALA A 231 -8.05 -19.59 10.52
C ALA A 231 -7.45 -20.28 9.28
N ALA A 232 -8.14 -21.26 8.72
CA ALA A 232 -7.66 -22.02 7.58
C ALA A 232 -7.24 -21.10 6.41
N SER A 233 -6.16 -21.46 5.72
CA SER A 233 -5.63 -20.86 4.49
C SER A 233 -4.78 -19.59 4.60
N ASN A 234 -4.62 -18.98 5.76
CA ASN A 234 -3.86 -17.74 5.98
C ASN A 234 -4.25 -16.61 4.99
N GLN A 235 -5.55 -16.50 4.69
CA GLN A 235 -6.08 -15.49 3.79
C GLN A 235 -6.25 -14.16 4.52
N VAL A 236 -5.71 -13.08 3.95
CA VAL A 236 -5.74 -11.73 4.50
C VAL A 236 -6.38 -10.75 3.51
N ALA A 237 -6.90 -9.63 4.01
CA ALA A 237 -7.34 -8.54 3.15
C ALA A 237 -6.13 -7.71 2.69
N THR A 238 -6.08 -7.37 1.39
CA THR A 238 -5.08 -6.43 0.86
C THR A 238 -5.78 -5.39 0.01
N PHE A 239 -5.68 -4.12 0.44
CA PHE A 239 -6.29 -2.99 -0.23
C PHE A 239 -5.26 -2.27 -1.10
N VAL A 240 -5.74 -1.77 -2.23
CA VAL A 240 -4.98 -0.89 -3.13
C VAL A 240 -5.71 0.44 -3.22
N VAL A 241 -5.13 1.46 -2.63
CA VAL A 241 -5.69 2.80 -2.52
C VAL A 241 -4.82 3.73 -3.36
N ALA A 242 -5.30 4.06 -4.55
CA ALA A 242 -4.57 4.93 -5.48
C ALA A 242 -5.52 5.65 -6.43
N PRO A 243 -5.17 6.85 -6.91
CA PRO A 243 -6.05 7.69 -7.74
C PRO A 243 -6.60 7.01 -8.99
N THR A 244 -5.85 6.10 -9.64
CA THR A 244 -6.27 5.39 -10.86
C THR A 244 -7.08 4.12 -10.61
N VAL A 245 -7.09 3.61 -9.39
CA VAL A 245 -7.81 2.37 -9.06
C VAL A 245 -9.32 2.61 -9.16
N PRO A 246 -10.06 1.84 -9.99
CA PRO A 246 -11.50 1.99 -10.08
C PRO A 246 -12.20 1.78 -8.73
N ARG A 247 -13.23 2.56 -8.48
CA ARG A 247 -14.00 2.49 -7.22
C ARG A 247 -14.63 1.11 -7.06
N GLY A 248 -14.45 0.53 -5.87
CA GLY A 248 -15.02 -0.76 -5.51
C GLY A 248 -14.48 -1.95 -6.31
N LEU A 249 -13.31 -1.79 -6.95
CA LEU A 249 -12.68 -2.86 -7.73
C LEU A 249 -12.38 -4.08 -6.83
N ARG A 250 -12.80 -5.26 -7.30
CA ARG A 250 -12.52 -6.55 -6.68
C ARG A 250 -11.68 -7.39 -7.63
N VAL A 251 -10.49 -7.82 -7.17
CA VAL A 251 -9.61 -8.66 -7.98
C VAL A 251 -9.48 -10.03 -7.32
N ALA A 252 -9.92 -11.08 -8.03
CA ALA A 252 -9.91 -12.47 -7.55
C ALA A 252 -8.70 -13.27 -8.01
N LEU A 253 -7.65 -12.63 -8.52
CA LEU A 253 -6.38 -13.27 -8.76
C LEU A 253 -5.69 -13.60 -7.44
N THR A 254 -4.93 -14.68 -7.41
CA THR A 254 -4.16 -15.06 -6.22
C THR A 254 -2.93 -14.16 -6.06
N PHE A 255 -2.84 -13.52 -4.91
CA PHE A 255 -1.71 -12.69 -4.48
C PHE A 255 -1.15 -13.21 -3.16
N THR A 256 0.07 -12.80 -2.87
CA THR A 256 0.77 -13.05 -1.61
C THR A 256 1.57 -11.80 -1.21
N HIS A 257 2.23 -11.83 -0.07
CA HIS A 257 3.19 -10.78 0.32
C HIS A 257 4.28 -10.55 -0.74
N TYR A 258 4.69 -11.61 -1.44
CA TYR A 258 5.63 -11.48 -2.57
C TYR A 258 5.05 -10.71 -3.75
N SER A 259 3.72 -10.76 -3.92
CA SER A 259 3.03 -9.98 -4.96
C SER A 259 3.04 -8.49 -4.66
N LEU A 260 2.88 -8.11 -3.38
CA LEU A 260 2.95 -6.73 -2.93
C LEU A 260 4.37 -6.19 -3.11
N LEU A 261 5.40 -6.96 -2.71
CA LEU A 261 6.80 -6.61 -2.94
C LEU A 261 7.07 -6.40 -4.43
N ARG A 262 6.74 -7.38 -5.30
CA ARG A 262 6.88 -7.27 -6.75
C ARG A 262 6.24 -6.01 -7.31
N THR A 263 5.04 -5.70 -6.86
CA THR A 263 4.29 -4.53 -7.33
C THR A 263 5.02 -3.25 -6.98
N THR A 264 5.49 -3.13 -5.74
CA THR A 264 6.24 -1.97 -5.26
C THR A 264 7.58 -1.83 -5.99
N GLU A 265 8.34 -2.92 -6.13
CA GLU A 265 9.59 -2.93 -6.91
C GLU A 265 9.36 -2.51 -8.36
N THR A 266 8.25 -2.94 -8.98
CA THR A 266 7.90 -2.54 -10.34
C THR A 266 7.57 -1.06 -10.43
N LEU A 267 6.74 -0.52 -9.53
CA LEU A 267 6.36 0.89 -9.51
C LEU A 267 7.58 1.80 -9.26
N LEU A 268 8.51 1.37 -8.43
CA LEU A 268 9.71 2.12 -8.08
C LEU A 268 10.91 1.84 -9.00
N ASN A 269 10.73 1.02 -10.06
CA ASN A 269 11.79 0.62 -10.98
C ASN A 269 13.02 0.01 -10.27
N LEU A 270 12.76 -0.95 -9.37
CA LEU A 270 13.77 -1.70 -8.62
C LEU A 270 13.94 -3.12 -9.18
N GLY A 271 15.05 -3.76 -8.86
CA GLY A 271 15.25 -5.18 -9.16
C GLY A 271 14.36 -6.05 -8.28
N LEU A 272 13.84 -7.16 -8.82
CA LEU A 272 12.95 -8.05 -8.06
C LEU A 272 13.73 -8.93 -7.08
N LEU A 273 13.32 -8.96 -5.81
CA LEU A 273 13.93 -9.76 -4.75
C LEU A 273 13.24 -11.13 -4.59
N GLY A 274 14.01 -12.13 -4.25
CA GLY A 274 13.52 -13.44 -3.82
C GLY A 274 12.35 -13.97 -4.65
N ALA A 275 11.28 -14.40 -3.99
CA ALA A 275 10.07 -14.93 -4.60
C ALA A 275 9.21 -13.86 -5.31
N ALA A 276 9.49 -12.58 -5.15
CA ALA A 276 8.85 -11.52 -5.93
C ALA A 276 9.07 -11.71 -7.44
N ARG A 277 10.18 -12.36 -7.85
CA ARG A 277 10.48 -12.67 -9.26
C ARG A 277 9.41 -13.50 -9.96
N SER A 278 8.75 -14.39 -9.23
CA SER A 278 7.73 -15.31 -9.77
C SER A 278 6.31 -15.00 -9.30
N ALA A 279 6.13 -14.07 -8.37
CA ALA A 279 4.83 -13.70 -7.84
C ALA A 279 3.99 -12.93 -8.88
N SER A 280 2.66 -12.93 -8.73
CA SER A 280 1.76 -12.12 -9.56
C SER A 280 1.92 -10.63 -9.23
N SER A 281 2.01 -9.76 -10.24
CA SER A 281 2.01 -8.31 -10.05
C SER A 281 0.58 -7.77 -9.92
N MET A 282 0.38 -6.80 -9.04
CA MET A 282 -0.89 -6.09 -8.86
C MET A 282 -1.03 -4.87 -9.81
N VAL A 283 0.03 -4.47 -10.53
CA VAL A 283 0.04 -3.25 -11.36
C VAL A 283 -1.12 -3.24 -12.36
N ARG A 284 -1.20 -4.22 -13.27
CA ARG A 284 -2.26 -4.25 -14.30
C ARG A 284 -3.65 -4.50 -13.72
N PRO A 285 -3.85 -5.50 -12.82
CA PRO A 285 -5.17 -5.79 -12.25
C PRO A 285 -5.78 -4.63 -11.48
N PHE A 286 -4.97 -3.75 -10.89
CA PHE A 286 -5.42 -2.59 -10.12
C PHE A 286 -5.25 -1.25 -10.84
N HIS A 287 -4.87 -1.25 -12.13
CA HIS A 287 -4.70 -0.03 -12.95
C HIS A 287 -3.66 0.97 -12.38
N LEU A 288 -2.57 0.45 -11.82
CA LEU A 288 -1.46 1.25 -11.29
C LEU A 288 -0.47 1.66 -12.37
#